data_b211dc356012431a0d709901537090b5
#
_entry.id   b211dc356012431a0d709901537090b5
#
_cell.length_a   1.000
_cell.length_b   1.000
_cell.length_c   1.000
_cell.angle_alpha   90.00
_cell.angle_beta   90.00
_cell.angle_gamma   90.00
#
_symmetry.space_group_name_H-M   'P 1'
#
loop_
_entity.id
_entity.type
_entity.pdbx_description
1 polymer ?
#
loop_
_entity_poly.entity_id
_entity_poly.type
_entity_poly.pdbx_seq_one_letter_code
_entity_poly.pdbx_strand_id
1 'polypeptide(L)'
;YEGLFTVSSYTRNGLFFAPLFLLLGALCTRVRLKWAWPLAAGSFAAMCAEAFLLKAAGAPRHDSMYVMLPLCMMALFSGLVQNNAGRCRAAAGTALWVYLLHPWCIVLVRGAAKVLGLQKLFVESGPGHFIAVALASFALAFCAQWAAARLAPARVPATARAWREVDLAALRHNAQVLMEALGGCSLMAVLKADAYGHGAGKVAKALRRCGVRAFAVATVAEGVALRRAFVRGEILVLGYTPPEQAYLLRRWRLSQAVVDEAHAKALAAAGRRGRVHLALDTGMHRLGIPAQDIAAILRVYGMKNLRVQGIFSHLCVSDMQTPQAVAYTRWQTQSFQRAVQAVHAAGFEPGQVHLQASYGVLNGDAQNFTCARVGIALYGVLSDTTPTVRHLPLRPALALHARVASVRWLKPGQGAGYGLAFVARRPTRLACVTIGYADGVPRDFALRGGQVLVCGQRAPAVGRVCMDQMLVDVTEIEDVRPASVVTLIGTDGGQTLRAEEFAAMCGTITNEALTRLSARVPFVWKG
;
A
#
# COMPACT_ATOMS: atom_id res chain seq x y z
N TYR A 1 -0.39 -22.88 -51.13
CA TYR A 1 0.23 -23.16 -49.82
C TYR A 1 1.72 -23.47 -49.95
N GLU A 2 2.11 -24.39 -50.85
CA GLU A 2 3.51 -24.74 -51.12
C GLU A 2 4.32 -23.56 -51.66
N GLY A 3 3.74 -22.72 -52.53
CA GLY A 3 4.39 -21.52 -53.06
C GLY A 3 4.70 -20.47 -51.99
N LEU A 4 3.80 -20.26 -51.01
CA LEU A 4 4.03 -19.34 -49.88
C LEU A 4 5.08 -19.89 -48.92
N PHE A 5 5.13 -21.21 -48.72
CA PHE A 5 6.12 -21.87 -47.89
C PHE A 5 7.53 -21.80 -48.50
N THR A 6 7.64 -21.91 -49.84
CA THR A 6 8.92 -21.80 -50.57
C THR A 6 9.50 -20.39 -50.46
N VAL A 7 8.65 -19.35 -50.42
CA VAL A 7 9.08 -17.95 -50.37
C VAL A 7 9.40 -17.50 -48.94
N SER A 8 8.73 -18.04 -47.91
CA SER A 8 8.86 -17.55 -46.55
C SER A 8 9.53 -18.51 -45.54
N SER A 9 9.91 -19.71 -45.98
CA SER A 9 10.49 -20.80 -45.19
C SER A 9 9.69 -21.20 -43.94
N TYR A 10 8.77 -20.33 -43.48
CA TYR A 10 7.89 -20.52 -42.32
C TYR A 10 6.64 -19.65 -42.42
N THR A 11 5.50 -20.25 -42.75
CA THR A 11 4.20 -19.56 -42.77
C THR A 11 3.67 -19.18 -41.38
N ARG A 12 4.36 -19.54 -40.32
CA ARG A 12 4.02 -19.26 -38.90
C ARG A 12 4.61 -17.95 -38.37
N ASN A 13 5.22 -17.14 -39.24
CA ASN A 13 5.78 -15.89 -38.75
C ASN A 13 4.67 -14.89 -38.43
N GLY A 14 4.96 -13.97 -37.50
CA GLY A 14 4.01 -12.96 -37.03
C GLY A 14 3.45 -12.06 -38.15
N LEU A 15 4.07 -12.05 -39.33
CA LEU A 15 3.65 -11.23 -40.45
C LEU A 15 2.32 -11.72 -41.06
N PHE A 16 2.09 -13.05 -41.09
CA PHE A 16 0.90 -13.62 -41.74
C PHE A 16 -0.20 -14.02 -40.78
N PHE A 17 0.15 -14.44 -39.58
CA PHE A 17 -0.82 -14.93 -38.60
C PHE A 17 -1.24 -13.92 -37.52
N ALA A 18 -0.31 -13.13 -36.98
CA ALA A 18 -0.61 -12.19 -35.94
C ALA A 18 -1.67 -11.15 -36.31
N PRO A 19 -1.68 -10.57 -37.52
CA PRO A 19 -2.71 -9.61 -37.94
C PRO A 19 -4.13 -10.22 -37.93
N LEU A 20 -4.29 -11.47 -38.40
CA LEU A 20 -5.60 -12.14 -38.40
C LEU A 20 -6.15 -12.31 -36.97
N PHE A 21 -5.34 -12.81 -36.03
CA PHE A 21 -5.77 -13.03 -34.66
C PHE A 21 -5.96 -11.72 -33.88
N LEU A 22 -5.19 -10.68 -34.18
CA LEU A 22 -5.40 -9.34 -33.63
C LEU A 22 -6.73 -8.73 -34.10
N LEU A 23 -7.04 -8.86 -35.39
CA LEU A 23 -8.33 -8.44 -35.97
C LEU A 23 -9.51 -9.22 -35.37
N LEU A 24 -9.38 -10.54 -35.23
CA LEU A 24 -10.40 -11.37 -34.61
C LEU A 24 -10.59 -10.99 -33.12
N GLY A 25 -9.52 -10.74 -32.39
CA GLY A 25 -9.57 -10.26 -31.01
C GLY A 25 -10.26 -8.89 -30.91
N ALA A 26 -9.94 -7.94 -31.79
CA ALA A 26 -10.61 -6.64 -31.85
C ALA A 26 -12.09 -6.76 -32.24
N LEU A 27 -12.44 -7.67 -33.14
CA LEU A 27 -13.83 -7.95 -33.52
C LEU A 27 -14.64 -8.50 -32.33
N CYS A 28 -14.07 -9.39 -31.54
CA CYS A 28 -14.72 -9.97 -30.35
C CYS A 28 -15.05 -8.92 -29.26
N THR A 29 -14.40 -7.76 -29.25
CA THR A 29 -14.77 -6.66 -28.35
C THR A 29 -16.04 -5.91 -28.79
N ARG A 30 -16.38 -6.00 -30.10
CA ARG A 30 -17.53 -5.30 -30.73
C ARG A 30 -18.70 -6.23 -30.99
N VAL A 31 -18.44 -7.49 -31.34
CA VAL A 31 -19.45 -8.50 -31.71
C VAL A 31 -19.60 -9.53 -30.62
N ARG A 32 -20.79 -9.67 -30.05
CA ARG A 32 -21.12 -10.69 -29.04
C ARG A 32 -21.76 -11.91 -29.69
N LEU A 33 -21.08 -13.06 -29.66
CA LEU A 33 -21.61 -14.31 -30.15
C LEU A 33 -22.50 -14.99 -29.09
N LYS A 34 -23.79 -15.10 -29.33
CA LYS A 34 -24.76 -15.70 -28.38
C LYS A 34 -24.40 -17.16 -27.99
N TRP A 35 -23.76 -17.89 -28.88
CA TRP A 35 -23.39 -19.31 -28.72
C TRP A 35 -21.86 -19.50 -28.67
N ALA A 36 -21.14 -18.58 -28.03
CA ALA A 36 -19.67 -18.59 -28.03
C ALA A 36 -19.07 -19.89 -27.52
N TRP A 37 -19.53 -20.42 -26.39
CA TRP A 37 -18.96 -21.64 -25.81
C TRP A 37 -19.31 -22.92 -26.59
N PRO A 38 -20.56 -23.18 -26.99
CA PRO A 38 -20.88 -24.30 -27.89
C PRO A 38 -20.13 -24.23 -29.22
N LEU A 39 -19.99 -23.04 -29.81
CA LEU A 39 -19.24 -22.85 -31.05
C LEU A 39 -17.75 -23.11 -30.85
N ALA A 40 -17.15 -22.67 -29.73
CA ALA A 40 -15.76 -22.97 -29.39
C ALA A 40 -15.53 -24.48 -29.22
N ALA A 41 -16.41 -25.17 -28.50
CA ALA A 41 -16.32 -26.63 -28.33
C ALA A 41 -16.48 -27.39 -29.65
N GLY A 42 -17.46 -27.02 -30.48
CA GLY A 42 -17.70 -27.64 -31.78
C GLY A 42 -16.56 -27.41 -32.77
N SER A 43 -16.06 -26.17 -32.88
CA SER A 43 -14.93 -25.86 -33.74
C SER A 43 -13.61 -26.48 -33.24
N PHE A 44 -13.43 -26.65 -31.95
CA PHE A 44 -12.30 -27.40 -31.38
C PHE A 44 -12.39 -28.89 -31.72
N ALA A 45 -13.57 -29.50 -31.60
CA ALA A 45 -13.78 -30.90 -32.01
C ALA A 45 -13.54 -31.09 -33.51
N ALA A 46 -14.01 -30.17 -34.36
CA ALA A 46 -13.75 -30.19 -35.81
C ALA A 46 -12.26 -30.03 -36.14
N MET A 47 -11.53 -29.18 -35.41
CA MET A 47 -10.08 -29.03 -35.51
C MET A 47 -9.34 -30.34 -35.14
N CYS A 48 -9.79 -31.04 -34.11
CA CYS A 48 -9.23 -32.35 -33.76
C CYS A 48 -9.50 -33.40 -34.85
N ALA A 49 -10.70 -33.41 -35.45
CA ALA A 49 -11.04 -34.30 -36.54
C ALA A 49 -10.19 -33.99 -37.81
N GLU A 50 -10.01 -32.70 -38.16
CA GLU A 50 -9.13 -32.25 -39.21
C GLU A 50 -7.69 -32.75 -38.99
N ALA A 51 -7.16 -32.64 -37.77
CA ALA A 51 -5.83 -33.14 -37.40
C ALA A 51 -5.71 -34.66 -37.59
N PHE A 52 -6.74 -35.44 -37.23
CA PHE A 52 -6.80 -36.90 -37.45
C PHE A 52 -6.82 -37.26 -38.92
N LEU A 53 -7.64 -36.57 -39.73
CA LEU A 53 -7.75 -36.82 -41.18
C LEU A 53 -6.44 -36.48 -41.92
N LEU A 54 -5.81 -35.38 -41.59
CA LEU A 54 -4.53 -35.00 -42.15
C LEU A 54 -3.43 -36.00 -41.82
N LYS A 55 -3.42 -36.50 -40.58
CA LYS A 55 -2.50 -37.57 -40.17
C LYS A 55 -2.74 -38.89 -40.90
N ALA A 56 -4.01 -39.29 -41.06
CA ALA A 56 -4.39 -40.51 -41.78
C ALA A 56 -4.06 -40.41 -43.30
N ALA A 57 -4.13 -39.22 -43.86
CA ALA A 57 -3.78 -38.93 -45.26
C ALA A 57 -2.27 -38.85 -45.55
N GLY A 58 -1.41 -39.02 -44.51
CA GLY A 58 0.04 -38.92 -44.68
C GLY A 58 0.55 -37.50 -45.03
N ALA A 59 -0.26 -36.49 -44.76
CA ALA A 59 0.13 -35.10 -45.02
C ALA A 59 1.39 -34.71 -44.22
N PRO A 60 2.34 -33.95 -44.82
CA PRO A 60 3.55 -33.54 -44.13
C PRO A 60 3.19 -32.74 -42.86
N ARG A 61 3.93 -32.97 -41.78
CA ARG A 61 3.71 -32.40 -40.43
C ARG A 61 3.78 -30.88 -40.43
N HIS A 62 2.68 -30.21 -40.77
CA HIS A 62 2.47 -28.78 -40.55
C HIS A 62 1.20 -28.57 -39.72
N ASP A 63 1.14 -29.22 -38.54
CA ASP A 63 -0.02 -29.36 -37.64
C ASP A 63 -0.49 -28.05 -36.97
N SER A 64 -0.20 -26.89 -37.52
CA SER A 64 -0.52 -25.60 -36.86
C SER A 64 -1.47 -24.74 -37.64
N MET A 65 -1.96 -25.21 -38.82
CA MET A 65 -2.80 -24.42 -39.71
C MET A 65 -4.12 -25.15 -39.98
N TYR A 66 -4.83 -25.45 -38.95
CA TYR A 66 -6.17 -25.99 -39.08
C TYR A 66 -7.14 -24.92 -39.59
N VAL A 67 -7.98 -25.25 -40.56
CA VAL A 67 -9.00 -24.35 -41.14
C VAL A 67 -9.98 -23.88 -40.06
N MET A 68 -10.24 -24.74 -39.06
CA MET A 68 -11.15 -24.41 -37.96
C MET A 68 -10.52 -23.55 -36.84
N LEU A 69 -9.19 -23.33 -36.88
CA LEU A 69 -8.49 -22.59 -35.83
C LEU A 69 -8.97 -21.13 -35.68
N PRO A 70 -9.13 -20.31 -36.72
CA PRO A 70 -9.64 -18.95 -36.60
C PRO A 70 -11.03 -18.90 -35.97
N LEU A 71 -11.93 -19.80 -36.36
CA LEU A 71 -13.30 -19.86 -35.82
C LEU A 71 -13.29 -20.28 -34.33
N CYS A 72 -12.47 -21.26 -33.97
CA CYS A 72 -12.30 -21.73 -32.62
C CYS A 72 -11.79 -20.59 -31.71
N MET A 73 -10.77 -19.87 -32.14
CA MET A 73 -10.19 -18.75 -31.40
C MET A 73 -11.15 -17.58 -31.27
N MET A 74 -11.89 -17.24 -32.32
CA MET A 74 -12.91 -16.19 -32.27
C MET A 74 -14.03 -16.52 -31.27
N ALA A 75 -14.52 -17.76 -31.30
CA ALA A 75 -15.55 -18.22 -30.39
C ALA A 75 -15.05 -18.24 -28.93
N LEU A 76 -13.84 -18.76 -28.70
CA LEU A 76 -13.21 -18.80 -27.38
C LEU A 76 -13.00 -17.38 -26.81
N PHE A 77 -12.43 -16.45 -27.59
CA PHE A 77 -12.25 -15.07 -27.16
C PHE A 77 -13.58 -14.37 -26.88
N SER A 78 -14.60 -14.57 -27.72
CA SER A 78 -15.93 -14.02 -27.50
C SER A 78 -16.56 -14.55 -26.21
N GLY A 79 -16.43 -15.84 -25.92
CA GLY A 79 -16.89 -16.46 -24.67
C GLY A 79 -16.17 -15.91 -23.43
N LEU A 80 -14.86 -15.75 -23.49
CA LEU A 80 -14.06 -15.20 -22.41
C LEU A 80 -14.38 -13.73 -22.13
N VAL A 81 -14.59 -12.91 -23.18
CA VAL A 81 -14.93 -11.49 -23.06
C VAL A 81 -16.34 -11.31 -22.44
N GLN A 82 -17.29 -12.19 -22.81
CA GLN A 82 -18.67 -12.11 -22.31
C GLN A 82 -18.84 -12.55 -20.85
N ASN A 83 -18.04 -13.49 -20.37
CA ASN A 83 -18.17 -14.07 -19.01
C ASN A 83 -17.69 -13.18 -17.86
N ASN A 84 -17.32 -11.93 -18.09
CA ASN A 84 -16.88 -10.97 -17.06
C ASN A 84 -15.85 -11.55 -16.04
N ALA A 85 -15.30 -12.73 -16.31
CA ALA A 85 -14.25 -13.38 -15.53
C ALA A 85 -12.91 -12.60 -15.62
N GLY A 86 -12.91 -11.53 -16.39
CA GLY A 86 -11.75 -10.71 -16.72
C GLY A 86 -11.44 -9.58 -15.74
N ARG A 87 -11.72 -9.70 -14.44
CA ARG A 87 -11.16 -8.76 -13.45
C ARG A 87 -9.68 -9.01 -13.11
N CYS A 88 -9.04 -9.95 -13.76
CA CYS A 88 -7.63 -10.21 -13.56
C CYS A 88 -6.79 -9.37 -14.53
N ARG A 89 -6.64 -8.06 -14.26
CA ARG A 89 -5.69 -7.18 -15.00
C ARG A 89 -4.26 -7.75 -15.00
N ALA A 90 -3.91 -8.53 -13.99
CA ALA A 90 -2.66 -9.26 -13.92
C ALA A 90 -2.54 -10.34 -15.02
N ALA A 91 -3.63 -11.03 -15.35
CA ALA A 91 -3.63 -12.08 -16.38
C ALA A 91 -3.43 -11.52 -17.79
N ALA A 92 -3.98 -10.34 -18.10
CA ALA A 92 -3.80 -9.71 -19.41
C ALA A 92 -2.33 -9.34 -19.68
N GLY A 93 -1.63 -8.80 -18.67
CA GLY A 93 -0.19 -8.52 -18.79
C GLY A 93 0.64 -9.80 -18.95
N THR A 94 0.32 -10.84 -18.17
CA THR A 94 1.03 -12.13 -18.24
C THR A 94 0.83 -12.81 -19.61
N ALA A 95 -0.39 -12.75 -20.18
CA ALA A 95 -0.69 -13.33 -21.49
C ALA A 95 0.18 -12.72 -22.60
N LEU A 96 0.38 -11.40 -22.59
CA LEU A 96 1.27 -10.73 -23.55
C LEU A 96 2.72 -11.23 -23.42
N TRP A 97 3.24 -11.34 -22.21
CA TRP A 97 4.59 -11.83 -21.97
C TRP A 97 4.74 -13.31 -22.36
N VAL A 98 3.75 -14.15 -22.06
CA VAL A 98 3.74 -15.56 -22.51
C VAL A 98 3.81 -15.61 -24.04
N TYR A 99 2.99 -14.82 -24.73
CA TYR A 99 2.99 -14.76 -26.19
C TYR A 99 4.35 -14.34 -26.77
N LEU A 100 5.00 -13.33 -26.18
CA LEU A 100 6.29 -12.83 -26.66
C LEU A 100 7.45 -13.81 -26.38
N LEU A 101 7.39 -14.53 -25.28
CA LEU A 101 8.52 -15.34 -24.77
C LEU A 101 8.42 -16.83 -25.11
N HIS A 102 7.22 -17.36 -25.47
CA HIS A 102 7.08 -18.80 -25.72
C HIS A 102 7.98 -19.36 -26.84
N PRO A 103 8.31 -18.63 -27.96
CA PRO A 103 9.22 -19.18 -28.95
C PRO A 103 10.62 -19.43 -28.39
N TRP A 104 11.08 -18.54 -27.52
CA TRP A 104 12.36 -18.71 -26.82
C TRP A 104 12.31 -19.87 -25.84
N CYS A 105 11.17 -20.08 -25.16
CA CYS A 105 10.98 -21.21 -24.25
C CYS A 105 11.00 -22.54 -24.99
N ILE A 106 10.48 -22.61 -26.23
CA ILE A 106 10.61 -23.81 -27.09
C ILE A 106 12.08 -24.15 -27.34
N VAL A 107 12.88 -23.15 -27.71
CA VAL A 107 14.32 -23.34 -27.98
C VAL A 107 15.05 -23.78 -26.69
N LEU A 108 14.78 -23.10 -25.58
CA LEU A 108 15.40 -23.42 -24.27
C LEU A 108 15.04 -24.82 -23.78
N VAL A 109 13.78 -25.23 -23.87
CA VAL A 109 13.32 -26.58 -23.43
C VAL A 109 13.98 -27.66 -24.30
N ARG A 110 14.03 -27.46 -25.62
CA ARG A 110 14.70 -28.41 -26.54
C ARG A 110 16.21 -28.49 -26.28
N GLY A 111 16.87 -27.34 -26.09
CA GLY A 111 18.29 -27.30 -25.74
C GLY A 111 18.60 -27.99 -24.42
N ALA A 112 17.85 -27.67 -23.38
CA ALA A 112 18.01 -28.31 -22.06
C ALA A 112 17.74 -29.82 -22.10
N ALA A 113 16.68 -30.25 -22.80
CA ALA A 113 16.37 -31.66 -22.96
C ALA A 113 17.49 -32.44 -23.69
N LYS A 114 18.15 -31.80 -24.68
CA LYS A 114 19.30 -32.37 -25.37
C LYS A 114 20.50 -32.55 -24.45
N VAL A 115 20.82 -31.52 -23.64
CA VAL A 115 21.96 -31.54 -22.72
C VAL A 115 21.74 -32.56 -21.59
N LEU A 116 20.50 -32.67 -21.09
CA LEU A 116 20.14 -33.55 -19.98
C LEU A 116 19.78 -35.00 -20.41
N GLY A 117 19.82 -35.32 -21.69
CA GLY A 117 19.45 -36.66 -22.20
C GLY A 117 17.95 -36.98 -22.10
N LEU A 118 17.09 -35.98 -21.87
CA LEU A 118 15.65 -36.15 -21.64
C LEU A 118 14.79 -35.89 -22.90
N GLN A 119 15.36 -36.07 -24.10
CA GLN A 119 14.70 -35.78 -25.36
C GLN A 119 13.39 -36.55 -25.56
N LYS A 120 13.37 -37.86 -25.21
CA LYS A 120 12.17 -38.70 -25.32
C LYS A 120 10.97 -38.14 -24.53
N LEU A 121 11.22 -37.54 -23.35
CA LEU A 121 10.17 -37.03 -22.46
C LEU A 121 9.72 -35.60 -22.86
N PHE A 122 10.66 -34.71 -23.18
CA PHE A 122 10.37 -33.28 -23.35
C PHE A 122 10.46 -32.77 -24.80
N VAL A 123 10.79 -33.60 -25.77
CA VAL A 123 10.84 -33.23 -27.18
C VAL A 123 10.02 -34.16 -28.06
N GLU A 124 10.18 -35.47 -27.90
CA GLU A 124 9.48 -36.48 -28.70
C GLU A 124 8.04 -36.76 -28.19
N SER A 125 7.81 -36.59 -26.89
CA SER A 125 6.46 -36.65 -26.30
C SER A 125 5.73 -35.32 -26.54
N GLY A 126 4.72 -35.28 -27.40
CA GLY A 126 3.90 -34.10 -27.66
C GLY A 126 3.30 -33.44 -26.40
N PRO A 127 2.64 -34.19 -25.50
CA PRO A 127 2.14 -33.67 -24.23
C PRO A 127 3.25 -33.19 -23.30
N GLY A 128 4.35 -33.94 -23.18
CA GLY A 128 5.48 -33.57 -22.34
C GLY A 128 6.15 -32.27 -22.80
N HIS A 129 6.34 -32.11 -24.09
CA HIS A 129 6.86 -30.89 -24.68
C HIS A 129 5.95 -29.68 -24.44
N PHE A 130 4.64 -29.84 -24.66
CA PHE A 130 3.66 -28.78 -24.43
C PHE A 130 3.65 -28.31 -22.98
N ILE A 131 3.60 -29.24 -22.02
CA ILE A 131 3.59 -28.91 -20.59
C ILE A 131 4.88 -28.21 -20.19
N ALA A 132 6.04 -28.70 -20.61
CA ALA A 132 7.32 -28.11 -20.28
C ALA A 132 7.47 -26.68 -20.85
N VAL A 133 7.08 -26.47 -22.12
CA VAL A 133 7.11 -25.13 -22.75
C VAL A 133 6.09 -24.19 -22.10
N ALA A 134 4.89 -24.67 -21.78
CA ALA A 134 3.88 -23.86 -21.10
C ALA A 134 4.38 -23.38 -19.72
N LEU A 135 4.88 -24.30 -18.89
CA LEU A 135 5.42 -23.96 -17.56
C LEU A 135 6.60 -22.99 -17.66
N ALA A 136 7.55 -23.23 -18.57
CA ALA A 136 8.69 -22.34 -18.81
C ALA A 136 8.23 -20.95 -19.26
N SER A 137 7.23 -20.88 -20.17
CA SER A 137 6.68 -19.61 -20.67
C SER A 137 5.97 -18.81 -19.58
N PHE A 138 5.16 -19.46 -18.74
CA PHE A 138 4.52 -18.78 -17.61
C PHE A 138 5.54 -18.31 -16.56
N ALA A 139 6.53 -19.14 -16.22
CA ALA A 139 7.58 -18.77 -15.28
C ALA A 139 8.38 -17.56 -15.79
N LEU A 140 8.83 -17.60 -17.06
CA LEU A 140 9.60 -16.51 -17.65
C LEU A 140 8.76 -15.24 -17.84
N ALA A 141 7.49 -15.35 -18.22
CA ALA A 141 6.55 -14.24 -18.31
C ALA A 141 6.31 -13.58 -16.95
N PHE A 142 6.17 -14.38 -15.90
CA PHE A 142 6.03 -13.86 -14.54
C PHE A 142 7.31 -13.12 -14.10
N CYS A 143 8.48 -13.67 -14.34
CA CYS A 143 9.76 -13.03 -14.05
C CYS A 143 9.94 -11.72 -14.85
N ALA A 144 9.61 -11.72 -16.14
CA ALA A 144 9.69 -10.53 -16.98
C ALA A 144 8.71 -9.43 -16.54
N GLN A 145 7.47 -9.80 -16.25
CA GLN A 145 6.47 -8.86 -15.71
C GLN A 145 6.89 -8.29 -14.37
N TRP A 146 7.44 -9.12 -13.49
CA TRP A 146 7.96 -8.69 -12.20
C TRP A 146 9.16 -7.74 -12.33
N ALA A 147 10.09 -8.03 -13.25
CA ALA A 147 11.23 -7.17 -13.55
C ALA A 147 10.77 -5.84 -14.17
N ALA A 148 9.86 -5.88 -15.15
CA ALA A 148 9.30 -4.69 -15.78
C ALA A 148 8.57 -3.79 -14.77
N ALA A 149 7.80 -4.39 -13.85
CA ALA A 149 7.13 -3.65 -12.79
C ALA A 149 8.09 -2.99 -11.78
N ARG A 150 9.30 -3.54 -11.63
CA ARG A 150 10.35 -2.96 -10.77
C ARG A 150 11.18 -1.89 -11.46
N LEU A 151 11.37 -2.02 -12.76
CA LEU A 151 12.17 -1.10 -13.57
C LEU A 151 11.33 0.08 -14.10
N ALA A 152 10.01 -0.06 -14.15
CA ALA A 152 9.14 1.03 -14.54
C ALA A 152 9.20 2.14 -13.49
N PRO A 153 9.57 3.38 -13.87
CA PRO A 153 9.47 4.52 -12.96
C PRO A 153 8.02 4.67 -12.50
N ALA A 154 7.86 5.06 -11.23
CA ALA A 154 6.53 5.36 -10.67
C ALA A 154 5.91 6.50 -11.46
N ARG A 155 5.05 6.17 -12.42
CA ARG A 155 4.34 7.17 -13.22
C ARG A 155 2.99 7.45 -12.59
N VAL A 156 2.70 8.72 -12.38
CA VAL A 156 1.35 9.17 -12.06
C VAL A 156 0.46 8.74 -13.24
N PRO A 157 -0.61 7.98 -13.02
CA PRO A 157 -1.55 7.68 -14.09
C PRO A 157 -2.03 8.98 -14.72
N ALA A 158 -1.95 9.10 -16.05
CA ALA A 158 -2.41 10.32 -16.75
C ALA A 158 -3.88 10.65 -16.43
N THR A 159 -4.65 9.64 -16.05
CA THR A 159 -6.07 9.73 -15.66
C THR A 159 -6.29 10.00 -14.17
N ALA A 160 -5.23 10.05 -13.33
CA ALA A 160 -5.39 10.31 -11.91
C ALA A 160 -5.80 11.77 -11.69
N ARG A 161 -6.98 11.98 -11.08
CA ARG A 161 -7.50 13.30 -10.72
C ARG A 161 -6.80 13.87 -9.47
N ALA A 162 -6.48 12.99 -8.51
CA ALA A 162 -5.70 13.27 -7.31
C ALA A 162 -4.90 12.02 -6.95
N TRP A 163 -3.76 12.16 -6.26
CA TRP A 163 -2.93 11.04 -5.83
C TRP A 163 -2.07 11.39 -4.61
N ARG A 164 -1.72 10.35 -3.85
CA ARG A 164 -0.69 10.38 -2.81
C ARG A 164 0.62 9.87 -3.38
N GLU A 165 1.66 10.65 -3.29
CA GLU A 165 3.01 10.23 -3.63
C GLU A 165 3.73 9.84 -2.35
N VAL A 166 4.21 8.59 -2.26
CA VAL A 166 4.91 8.08 -1.08
C VAL A 166 6.33 7.70 -1.43
N ASP A 167 7.29 8.37 -0.79
CA ASP A 167 8.72 8.14 -0.95
C ASP A 167 9.22 7.08 0.03
N LEU A 168 9.48 5.88 -0.50
CA LEU A 168 10.01 4.76 0.29
C LEU A 168 11.48 4.96 0.66
N ALA A 169 12.25 5.78 -0.08
CA ALA A 169 13.63 6.10 0.26
C ALA A 169 13.68 7.05 1.47
N ALA A 170 12.78 8.05 1.51
CA ALA A 170 12.63 8.91 2.68
C ALA A 170 12.26 8.11 3.93
N LEU A 171 11.32 7.14 3.82
CA LEU A 171 10.96 6.26 4.94
C LEU A 171 12.14 5.43 5.45
N ARG A 172 12.95 4.87 4.55
CA ARG A 172 14.16 4.12 4.95
C ARG A 172 15.19 5.01 5.62
N HIS A 173 15.42 6.20 5.07
CA HIS A 173 16.29 7.21 5.66
C HIS A 173 15.84 7.57 7.07
N ASN A 174 14.56 7.90 7.24
CA ASN A 174 14.00 8.24 8.55
C ASN A 174 14.17 7.10 9.57
N ALA A 175 13.93 5.86 9.14
CA ALA A 175 14.13 4.70 10.02
C ALA A 175 15.58 4.55 10.46
N GLN A 176 16.55 4.78 9.58
CA GLN A 176 17.98 4.75 9.91
C GLN A 176 18.34 5.85 10.90
N VAL A 177 17.96 7.11 10.62
CA VAL A 177 18.18 8.24 11.52
C VAL A 177 17.59 8.00 12.90
N LEU A 178 16.37 7.44 12.96
CA LEU A 178 15.71 7.11 14.23
C LEU A 178 16.42 5.97 14.97
N MET A 179 16.86 4.92 14.27
CA MET A 179 17.61 3.82 14.88
C MET A 179 18.97 4.29 15.43
N GLU A 180 19.66 5.19 14.73
CA GLU A 180 20.88 5.83 15.22
C GLU A 180 20.62 6.67 16.48
N ALA A 181 19.55 7.50 16.46
CA ALA A 181 19.16 8.31 17.60
C ALA A 181 18.74 7.49 18.84
N LEU A 182 18.29 6.25 18.63
CA LEU A 182 17.89 5.32 19.70
C LEU A 182 19.06 4.61 20.37
N GLY A 183 20.27 4.65 19.82
CA GLY A 183 21.48 4.20 20.49
C GLY A 183 21.46 2.75 21.00
N GLY A 184 20.96 1.80 20.20
CA GLY A 184 20.85 0.38 20.56
C GLY A 184 19.47 -0.05 21.05
N CYS A 185 18.57 0.87 21.36
CA CYS A 185 17.14 0.58 21.58
C CYS A 185 16.46 0.21 20.25
N SER A 186 15.71 -0.88 20.23
CA SER A 186 15.05 -1.36 19.01
C SER A 186 13.93 -0.43 18.54
N LEU A 187 13.81 -0.25 17.22
CA LEU A 187 12.70 0.49 16.62
C LEU A 187 11.51 -0.43 16.35
N MET A 188 10.37 -0.16 16.98
CA MET A 188 9.06 -0.71 16.61
C MET A 188 8.30 0.34 15.77
N ALA A 189 8.14 0.06 14.48
CA ALA A 189 7.44 0.95 13.56
C ALA A 189 5.92 0.89 13.75
N VAL A 190 5.28 2.01 14.06
CA VAL A 190 3.83 2.09 14.23
C VAL A 190 3.16 2.32 12.88
N LEU A 191 2.41 1.31 12.41
CA LEU A 191 1.79 1.25 11.08
C LEU A 191 0.26 1.25 11.11
N LYS A 192 -0.34 1.62 12.24
CA LYS A 192 -1.80 1.73 12.37
C LYS A 192 -2.39 2.72 11.36
N ALA A 193 -3.69 2.61 11.07
CA ALA A 193 -4.43 3.44 10.12
C ALA A 193 -3.72 3.50 8.75
N ASP A 194 -3.43 2.30 8.20
CA ASP A 194 -2.71 2.13 6.93
C ASP A 194 -1.37 2.88 6.89
N ALA A 195 -0.56 2.77 7.97
CA ALA A 195 0.69 3.49 8.15
C ALA A 195 0.50 5.01 8.07
N TYR A 196 -0.45 5.55 8.84
CA TYR A 196 -0.82 6.97 8.82
C TYR A 196 -1.15 7.46 7.39
N GLY A 197 -1.88 6.65 6.63
CA GLY A 197 -2.25 6.96 5.26
C GLY A 197 -1.16 6.75 4.20
N HIS A 198 -0.01 6.13 4.56
CA HIS A 198 1.12 5.89 3.65
C HIS A 198 1.13 4.50 3.00
N GLY A 199 0.15 3.62 3.29
CA GLY A 199 0.09 2.28 2.70
C GLY A 199 0.94 1.23 3.43
N ALA A 200 0.41 0.70 4.54
CA ALA A 200 1.13 -0.13 5.52
C ALA A 200 1.90 -1.31 4.93
N GLY A 201 1.34 -2.00 3.94
CA GLY A 201 1.97 -3.18 3.36
C GLY A 201 3.30 -2.90 2.66
N LYS A 202 3.40 -1.82 1.86
CA LYS A 202 4.64 -1.41 1.18
C LYS A 202 5.61 -0.74 2.13
N VAL A 203 5.10 0.12 3.03
CA VAL A 203 5.90 0.75 4.09
C VAL A 203 6.59 -0.30 4.95
N ALA A 204 5.87 -1.30 5.46
CA ALA A 204 6.46 -2.37 6.25
C ALA A 204 7.57 -3.14 5.51
N LYS A 205 7.36 -3.41 4.20
CA LYS A 205 8.39 -4.08 3.37
C LYS A 205 9.64 -3.22 3.18
N ALA A 206 9.46 -1.91 2.99
CA ALA A 206 10.58 -0.96 2.86
C ALA A 206 11.39 -0.89 4.17
N LEU A 207 10.71 -0.75 5.31
CA LEU A 207 11.31 -0.68 6.64
C LEU A 207 12.05 -1.98 7.01
N ARG A 208 11.50 -3.14 6.63
CA ARG A 208 12.20 -4.41 6.86
C ARG A 208 13.54 -4.51 6.15
N ARG A 209 13.69 -3.88 4.99
CA ARG A 209 14.96 -3.88 4.23
C ARG A 209 16.06 -3.09 4.93
N CYS A 210 15.72 -2.10 5.76
CA CYS A 210 16.68 -1.35 6.57
C CYS A 210 16.78 -1.85 8.03
N GLY A 211 16.29 -3.05 8.32
CA GLY A 211 16.54 -3.70 9.60
C GLY A 211 15.41 -3.67 10.61
N VAL A 212 14.32 -2.95 10.37
CA VAL A 212 13.16 -2.94 11.29
C VAL A 212 12.53 -4.34 11.37
N ARG A 213 12.36 -4.86 12.59
CA ARG A 213 11.85 -6.21 12.86
C ARG A 213 10.55 -6.24 13.65
N ALA A 214 10.15 -5.12 14.26
CA ALA A 214 8.95 -4.99 15.07
C ALA A 214 8.01 -3.92 14.49
N PHE A 215 6.72 -4.21 14.51
CA PHE A 215 5.66 -3.35 13.99
C PHE A 215 4.52 -3.28 15.00
N ALA A 216 3.82 -2.16 15.04
CA ALA A 216 2.62 -2.00 15.86
C ALA A 216 1.45 -1.49 15.01
N VAL A 217 0.28 -2.07 15.27
CA VAL A 217 -0.98 -1.74 14.59
C VAL A 217 -2.08 -1.50 15.61
N ALA A 218 -3.22 -0.95 15.20
CA ALA A 218 -4.33 -0.71 16.13
C ALA A 218 -5.24 -1.93 16.28
N THR A 219 -5.44 -2.72 15.22
CA THR A 219 -6.43 -3.79 15.17
C THR A 219 -5.85 -5.11 14.66
N VAL A 220 -6.54 -6.21 15.00
CA VAL A 220 -6.22 -7.54 14.44
C VAL A 220 -6.31 -7.54 12.91
N ALA A 221 -7.29 -6.85 12.34
CA ALA A 221 -7.48 -6.78 10.89
C ALA A 221 -6.26 -6.17 10.18
N GLU A 222 -5.69 -5.08 10.72
CA GLU A 222 -4.46 -4.47 10.21
C GLU A 222 -3.26 -5.43 10.33
N GLY A 223 -3.13 -6.13 11.46
CA GLY A 223 -2.10 -7.15 11.67
C GLY A 223 -2.20 -8.29 10.66
N VAL A 224 -3.41 -8.79 10.41
CA VAL A 224 -3.69 -9.81 9.38
C VAL A 224 -3.35 -9.29 7.98
N ALA A 225 -3.68 -8.04 7.66
CA ALA A 225 -3.35 -7.42 6.38
C ALA A 225 -1.82 -7.36 6.16
N LEU A 226 -1.05 -7.00 7.18
CA LEU A 226 0.42 -7.04 7.12
C LEU A 226 0.95 -8.47 6.90
N ARG A 227 0.40 -9.49 7.60
CA ARG A 227 0.79 -10.89 7.40
C ARG A 227 0.46 -11.39 5.99
N ARG A 228 -0.73 -11.04 5.46
CA ARG A 228 -1.11 -11.34 4.07
C ARG A 228 -0.18 -10.64 3.06
N ALA A 229 0.36 -9.49 3.41
CA ALA A 229 1.41 -8.81 2.65
C ALA A 229 2.81 -9.43 2.85
N PHE A 230 2.93 -10.61 3.50
CA PHE A 230 4.18 -11.32 3.80
C PHE A 230 5.15 -10.55 4.71
N VAL A 231 4.66 -9.66 5.55
CA VAL A 231 5.48 -8.98 6.56
C VAL A 231 5.81 -9.97 7.68
N ARG A 232 7.11 -10.21 7.89
CA ARG A 232 7.65 -11.04 8.97
C ARG A 232 8.13 -10.15 10.13
N GLY A 233 8.40 -10.76 11.27
CA GLY A 233 8.81 -10.07 12.49
C GLY A 233 7.66 -9.96 13.48
N GLU A 234 7.85 -9.24 14.56
CA GLU A 234 6.80 -8.99 15.54
C GLU A 234 5.75 -8.04 14.99
N ILE A 235 4.49 -8.32 15.29
CA ILE A 235 3.38 -7.39 15.03
C ILE A 235 2.54 -7.33 16.31
N LEU A 236 2.58 -6.17 16.97
CA LEU A 236 1.84 -5.88 18.19
C LEU A 236 0.52 -5.16 17.86
N VAL A 237 -0.59 -5.72 18.30
CA VAL A 237 -1.90 -5.08 18.26
C VAL A 237 -2.05 -4.23 19.52
N LEU A 238 -2.08 -2.90 19.36
CA LEU A 238 -2.11 -1.94 20.47
C LEU A 238 -3.51 -1.72 21.07
N GLY A 239 -4.55 -1.93 20.26
CA GLY A 239 -5.94 -1.75 20.69
C GLY A 239 -6.51 -3.01 21.37
N TYR A 240 -7.70 -2.87 21.91
CA TYR A 240 -8.45 -3.99 22.48
C TYR A 240 -8.86 -4.99 21.40
N THR A 241 -8.69 -6.26 21.68
CA THR A 241 -9.18 -7.36 20.84
C THR A 241 -10.16 -8.20 21.66
N PRO A 242 -11.40 -8.37 21.22
CA PRO A 242 -12.35 -9.26 21.89
C PRO A 242 -11.79 -10.67 22.03
N PRO A 243 -11.96 -11.33 23.19
CA PRO A 243 -11.41 -12.68 23.43
C PRO A 243 -11.85 -13.72 22.41
N GLU A 244 -13.03 -13.56 21.80
CA GLU A 244 -13.56 -14.41 20.72
C GLU A 244 -12.66 -14.36 19.47
N GLN A 245 -11.90 -13.32 19.29
CA GLN A 245 -10.94 -13.16 18.19
C GLN A 245 -9.51 -13.64 18.55
N ALA A 246 -9.28 -14.15 19.74
CA ALA A 246 -7.95 -14.62 20.17
C ALA A 246 -7.37 -15.70 19.25
N TYR A 247 -8.23 -16.48 18.58
CA TYR A 247 -7.79 -17.47 17.58
C TYR A 247 -7.08 -16.81 16.39
N LEU A 248 -7.47 -15.58 15.98
CA LEU A 248 -6.81 -14.83 14.91
C LEU A 248 -5.40 -14.39 15.33
N LEU A 249 -5.23 -13.95 16.58
CA LEU A 249 -3.92 -13.58 17.11
C LEU A 249 -2.94 -14.77 17.00
N ARG A 250 -3.39 -15.96 17.39
CA ARG A 250 -2.58 -17.20 17.29
C ARG A 250 -2.31 -17.61 15.83
N ARG A 251 -3.38 -17.68 15.01
CA ARG A 251 -3.29 -18.08 13.60
C ARG A 251 -2.30 -17.23 12.82
N TRP A 252 -2.32 -15.91 13.08
CA TRP A 252 -1.49 -14.96 12.36
C TRP A 252 -0.23 -14.56 13.12
N ARG A 253 0.06 -15.22 14.24
CA ARG A 253 1.25 -14.97 15.09
C ARG A 253 1.39 -13.47 15.43
N LEU A 254 0.29 -12.86 15.91
CA LEU A 254 0.25 -11.49 16.38
C LEU A 254 0.46 -11.47 17.89
N SER A 255 1.07 -10.42 18.43
CA SER A 255 1.11 -10.10 19.86
C SER A 255 -0.03 -9.14 20.19
N GLN A 256 -0.65 -9.28 21.36
CA GLN A 256 -1.76 -8.45 21.80
C GLN A 256 -1.36 -7.59 23.00
N ALA A 257 -1.67 -6.29 22.96
CA ALA A 257 -1.62 -5.45 24.16
C ALA A 257 -2.73 -5.85 25.15
N VAL A 258 -2.36 -6.26 26.33
CA VAL A 258 -3.30 -6.48 27.44
C VAL A 258 -3.68 -5.13 28.03
N VAL A 259 -4.96 -4.79 27.98
CA VAL A 259 -5.47 -3.46 28.33
C VAL A 259 -5.92 -3.33 29.79
N ASP A 260 -6.20 -4.46 30.47
CA ASP A 260 -6.50 -4.58 31.89
C ASP A 260 -6.38 -6.06 32.33
N GLU A 261 -6.55 -6.32 33.63
CA GLU A 261 -6.46 -7.67 34.17
C GLU A 261 -7.62 -8.58 33.71
N ALA A 262 -8.81 -8.03 33.52
CA ALA A 262 -9.97 -8.79 33.04
C ALA A 262 -9.74 -9.29 31.61
N HIS A 263 -9.19 -8.43 30.75
CA HIS A 263 -8.79 -8.78 29.39
C HIS A 263 -7.71 -9.88 29.38
N ALA A 264 -6.70 -9.78 30.29
CA ALA A 264 -5.68 -10.82 30.42
C ALA A 264 -6.31 -12.18 30.77
N LYS A 265 -7.20 -12.22 31.76
CA LYS A 265 -7.93 -13.43 32.18
C LYS A 265 -8.74 -14.04 31.03
N ALA A 266 -9.48 -13.18 30.31
CA ALA A 266 -10.29 -13.60 29.17
C ALA A 266 -9.44 -14.17 28.01
N LEU A 267 -8.32 -13.53 27.66
CA LEU A 267 -7.38 -14.03 26.66
C LEU A 267 -6.72 -15.35 27.11
N ALA A 268 -6.40 -15.49 28.40
CA ALA A 268 -5.84 -16.73 28.95
C ALA A 268 -6.85 -17.88 28.90
N ALA A 269 -8.13 -17.60 29.13
CA ALA A 269 -9.22 -18.59 29.01
C ALA A 269 -9.50 -18.99 27.57
N ALA A 270 -9.33 -18.08 26.60
CA ALA A 270 -9.59 -18.31 25.18
C ALA A 270 -8.56 -19.22 24.48
N GLY A 271 -7.48 -19.64 25.13
CA GLY A 271 -6.53 -20.59 24.59
C GLY A 271 -5.10 -20.49 25.13
N ARG A 272 -4.26 -21.47 24.74
CA ARG A 272 -2.91 -21.61 25.29
C ARG A 272 -1.90 -20.72 24.59
N ARG A 273 -0.93 -20.16 25.35
CA ARG A 273 0.28 -19.44 24.88
C ARG A 273 0.01 -18.23 23.98
N GLY A 274 -1.03 -17.43 24.31
CA GLY A 274 -1.21 -16.13 23.67
C GLY A 274 0.00 -15.23 23.91
N ARG A 275 0.55 -14.63 22.86
CA ARG A 275 1.64 -13.65 22.97
C ARG A 275 1.05 -12.30 23.35
N VAL A 276 1.57 -11.71 24.42
CA VAL A 276 1.03 -10.44 24.91
C VAL A 276 2.14 -9.47 25.30
N HIS A 277 1.83 -8.17 25.19
CA HIS A 277 2.55 -7.11 25.88
C HIS A 277 1.61 -6.48 26.90
N LEU A 278 2.07 -6.33 28.12
CA LEU A 278 1.28 -5.75 29.18
C LEU A 278 1.30 -4.22 29.08
N ALA A 279 0.14 -3.60 28.89
CA ALA A 279 0.00 -2.16 28.95
C ALA A 279 -0.14 -1.71 30.41
N LEU A 280 0.63 -0.69 30.81
CA LEU A 280 0.51 -0.03 32.09
C LEU A 280 -0.05 1.38 31.92
N ASP A 281 -0.96 1.75 32.78
CA ASP A 281 -1.41 3.13 32.94
C ASP A 281 -0.52 3.85 33.91
N THR A 282 0.23 4.82 33.41
CA THR A 282 1.08 5.71 34.21
C THR A 282 0.55 7.14 34.27
N GLY A 283 -0.74 7.35 33.96
CA GLY A 283 -1.37 8.67 34.04
C GLY A 283 -1.98 9.19 32.73
N MET A 284 -2.04 8.36 31.69
CA MET A 284 -2.81 8.71 30.49
C MET A 284 -4.30 8.36 30.64
N HIS A 285 -4.63 7.42 31.50
CA HIS A 285 -5.99 6.98 31.86
C HIS A 285 -6.84 6.53 30.66
N ARG A 286 -6.20 5.87 29.70
CA ARG A 286 -6.86 5.37 28.49
C ARG A 286 -6.99 3.84 28.47
N LEU A 287 -5.90 3.14 28.66
CA LEU A 287 -5.78 1.69 28.69
C LEU A 287 -4.58 1.31 29.56
N GLY A 288 -4.60 0.13 30.18
CA GLY A 288 -3.50 -0.41 30.95
C GLY A 288 -3.90 -0.69 32.41
N ILE A 289 -3.16 -1.61 33.01
CA ILE A 289 -3.24 -1.84 34.46
C ILE A 289 -2.56 -0.65 35.14
N PRO A 290 -3.13 -0.06 36.22
CA PRO A 290 -2.47 1.01 36.96
C PRO A 290 -1.05 0.59 37.37
N ALA A 291 -0.05 1.41 37.08
CA ALA A 291 1.35 1.06 37.32
C ALA A 291 1.67 0.83 38.80
N GLN A 292 0.80 1.31 39.70
CA GLN A 292 0.90 1.13 41.18
C GLN A 292 0.32 -0.22 41.64
N ASP A 293 -0.55 -0.86 40.85
CA ASP A 293 -1.14 -2.16 41.18
C ASP A 293 -0.18 -3.30 40.78
N ILE A 294 0.93 -3.39 41.53
CA ILE A 294 1.96 -4.41 41.32
C ILE A 294 1.37 -5.81 41.44
N ALA A 295 0.40 -6.02 42.30
CA ALA A 295 -0.23 -7.33 42.50
C ALA A 295 -0.98 -7.78 41.23
N ALA A 296 -1.75 -6.91 40.57
CA ALA A 296 -2.42 -7.22 39.31
C ALA A 296 -1.40 -7.48 38.20
N ILE A 297 -0.33 -6.69 38.12
CA ILE A 297 0.75 -6.85 37.14
C ILE A 297 1.37 -8.26 37.28
N LEU A 298 1.77 -8.64 38.49
CA LEU A 298 2.39 -9.94 38.75
C LEU A 298 1.42 -11.11 38.53
N ARG A 299 0.12 -10.95 38.83
CA ARG A 299 -0.88 -11.97 38.47
C ARG A 299 -0.92 -12.25 36.97
N VAL A 300 -0.79 -11.21 36.13
CA VAL A 300 -0.76 -11.41 34.66
C VAL A 300 0.50 -12.15 34.25
N TYR A 301 1.67 -11.83 34.78
CA TYR A 301 2.91 -12.57 34.53
C TYR A 301 2.81 -14.04 34.96
N GLY A 302 2.09 -14.35 36.02
CA GLY A 302 1.85 -15.72 36.50
C GLY A 302 0.85 -16.54 35.67
N MET A 303 0.16 -15.97 34.69
CA MET A 303 -0.84 -16.67 33.89
C MET A 303 -0.20 -17.66 32.89
N LYS A 304 -0.24 -18.96 33.17
CA LYS A 304 0.40 -20.05 32.38
C LYS A 304 0.00 -20.06 30.89
N ASN A 305 -1.21 -19.59 30.56
CA ASN A 305 -1.72 -19.56 29.18
C ASN A 305 -1.32 -18.32 28.39
N LEU A 306 -0.70 -17.33 29.01
CA LEU A 306 -0.14 -16.15 28.36
C LEU A 306 1.39 -16.24 28.33
N ARG A 307 1.95 -15.73 27.25
CA ARG A 307 3.39 -15.48 27.14
C ARG A 307 3.60 -13.96 27.06
N VAL A 308 3.92 -13.36 28.20
CA VAL A 308 4.28 -11.94 28.24
C VAL A 308 5.61 -11.77 27.52
N GLN A 309 5.61 -11.02 26.43
CA GLN A 309 6.77 -10.74 25.59
C GLN A 309 7.31 -9.33 25.81
N GLY A 310 6.55 -8.49 26.52
CA GLY A 310 6.96 -7.13 26.84
C GLY A 310 5.96 -6.42 27.74
N ILE A 311 6.40 -5.28 28.22
CA ILE A 311 5.65 -4.36 29.09
C ILE A 311 5.83 -2.94 28.57
N PHE A 312 4.75 -2.15 28.57
CA PHE A 312 4.81 -0.80 28.04
C PHE A 312 3.83 0.16 28.71
N SER A 313 4.13 1.45 28.57
CA SER A 313 3.19 2.52 28.83
C SER A 313 3.22 3.57 27.72
N HIS A 314 2.51 4.67 27.87
CA HIS A 314 2.44 5.75 26.89
C HIS A 314 2.46 7.11 27.55
N LEU A 315 3.41 7.95 27.11
CA LEU A 315 3.53 9.33 27.59
C LEU A 315 2.45 10.20 26.94
N CYS A 316 1.75 10.99 27.73
CA CYS A 316 0.59 11.75 27.24
C CYS A 316 0.89 13.22 26.89
N VAL A 317 2.00 13.79 27.38
CA VAL A 317 2.38 15.19 27.19
C VAL A 317 3.85 15.36 26.75
N SER A 318 4.45 14.30 26.18
CA SER A 318 5.86 14.33 25.75
C SER A 318 6.11 15.21 24.51
N ASP A 319 5.07 15.67 23.86
CA ASP A 319 5.09 16.67 22.78
C ASP A 319 5.22 18.11 23.29
N MET A 320 4.93 18.35 24.56
CA MET A 320 4.96 19.67 25.19
C MET A 320 6.26 19.89 25.97
N GLN A 321 6.80 21.11 25.93
CA GLN A 321 8.05 21.51 26.64
C GLN A 321 7.79 22.47 27.81
N THR A 322 6.55 22.61 28.26
CA THR A 322 6.26 23.39 29.48
C THR A 322 6.83 22.69 30.71
N PRO A 323 7.27 23.43 31.75
CA PRO A 323 7.79 22.83 32.98
C PRO A 323 6.87 21.78 33.59
N GLN A 324 5.56 22.00 33.53
CA GLN A 324 4.54 21.06 34.03
C GLN A 324 4.49 19.78 33.21
N ALA A 325 4.53 19.88 31.87
CA ALA A 325 4.53 18.73 30.97
C ALA A 325 5.81 17.89 31.12
N VAL A 326 6.96 18.54 31.26
CA VAL A 326 8.25 17.88 31.51
C VAL A 326 8.23 17.17 32.86
N ALA A 327 7.73 17.81 33.91
CA ALA A 327 7.60 17.21 35.23
C ALA A 327 6.65 15.99 35.20
N TYR A 328 5.52 16.10 34.51
CA TYR A 328 4.56 15.00 34.37
C TYR A 328 5.14 13.83 33.57
N THR A 329 5.82 14.11 32.47
CA THR A 329 6.53 13.08 31.67
C THR A 329 7.57 12.34 32.50
N ARG A 330 8.32 13.05 33.34
CA ARG A 330 9.29 12.45 34.26
C ARG A 330 8.59 11.55 35.28
N TRP A 331 7.49 12.01 35.86
CA TRP A 331 6.70 11.24 36.82
C TRP A 331 6.13 9.95 36.18
N GLN A 332 5.57 10.03 34.97
CA GLN A 332 5.12 8.85 34.20
C GLN A 332 6.27 7.86 33.97
N THR A 333 7.43 8.36 33.61
CA THR A 333 8.63 7.53 33.36
C THR A 333 9.08 6.81 34.63
N GLN A 334 9.16 7.51 35.76
CA GLN A 334 9.53 6.93 37.06
C GLN A 334 8.51 5.90 37.53
N SER A 335 7.21 6.17 37.34
CA SER A 335 6.14 5.23 37.68
C SER A 335 6.25 3.94 36.87
N PHE A 336 6.53 4.05 35.58
CA PHE A 336 6.77 2.91 34.71
C PHE A 336 8.01 2.11 35.13
N GLN A 337 9.12 2.78 35.39
CA GLN A 337 10.39 2.14 35.79
C GLN A 337 10.22 1.37 37.12
N ARG A 338 9.49 1.93 38.13
CA ARG A 338 9.21 1.22 39.36
C ARG A 338 8.41 -0.06 39.17
N ALA A 339 7.41 -0.04 38.28
CA ALA A 339 6.63 -1.23 37.98
C ALA A 339 7.49 -2.30 37.27
N VAL A 340 8.37 -1.90 36.35
CA VAL A 340 9.31 -2.82 35.68
C VAL A 340 10.29 -3.44 36.67
N GLN A 341 10.83 -2.63 37.60
CA GLN A 341 11.72 -3.11 38.66
C GLN A 341 11.01 -4.12 39.59
N ALA A 342 9.73 -3.85 39.94
CA ALA A 342 8.94 -4.77 40.75
C ALA A 342 8.70 -6.12 40.06
N VAL A 343 8.46 -6.12 38.77
CA VAL A 343 8.36 -7.35 37.96
C VAL A 343 9.67 -8.16 38.02
N HIS A 344 10.80 -7.47 37.87
CA HIS A 344 12.11 -8.11 37.93
C HIS A 344 12.43 -8.66 39.33
N ALA A 345 12.14 -7.88 40.37
CA ALA A 345 12.33 -8.29 41.76
C ALA A 345 11.47 -9.50 42.17
N ALA A 346 10.32 -9.69 41.50
CA ALA A 346 9.46 -10.86 41.69
C ALA A 346 9.93 -12.10 40.89
N GLY A 347 11.09 -12.04 40.21
CA GLY A 347 11.68 -13.16 39.46
C GLY A 347 11.09 -13.35 38.06
N PHE A 348 10.35 -12.38 37.52
CA PHE A 348 9.85 -12.43 36.14
C PHE A 348 10.74 -11.62 35.22
N GLU A 349 10.89 -12.12 33.97
CA GLU A 349 11.51 -11.36 32.89
C GLU A 349 10.50 -10.38 32.28
N PRO A 350 10.73 -9.06 32.33
CA PRO A 350 9.80 -8.08 31.77
C PRO A 350 9.58 -8.23 30.25
N GLY A 351 10.53 -8.84 29.55
CA GLY A 351 10.57 -8.90 28.08
C GLY A 351 10.98 -7.56 27.46
N GLN A 352 10.35 -7.18 26.36
CA GLN A 352 10.58 -5.87 25.74
C GLN A 352 9.98 -4.76 26.60
N VAL A 353 10.81 -3.83 27.03
CA VAL A 353 10.41 -2.68 27.85
C VAL A 353 10.33 -1.45 26.95
N HIS A 354 9.12 -0.89 26.77
CA HIS A 354 8.94 0.21 25.83
C HIS A 354 7.96 1.29 26.33
N LEU A 355 8.44 2.51 26.43
CA LEU A 355 7.68 3.70 26.85
C LEU A 355 7.60 4.74 25.76
N GLN A 356 8.73 5.04 25.11
CA GLN A 356 8.87 6.14 24.15
C GLN A 356 8.06 5.91 22.88
N ALA A 357 7.37 6.98 22.44
CA ALA A 357 6.82 7.15 21.12
C ALA A 357 7.65 8.22 20.37
N SER A 358 7.17 8.76 19.23
CA SER A 358 7.90 9.75 18.46
C SER A 358 8.45 10.90 19.30
N TYR A 359 7.61 11.57 20.07
CA TYR A 359 8.04 12.69 20.92
C TYR A 359 8.87 12.27 22.13
N GLY A 360 8.66 11.06 22.66
CA GLY A 360 9.55 10.52 23.68
C GLY A 360 10.99 10.34 23.18
N VAL A 361 11.18 10.09 21.89
CA VAL A 361 12.51 10.01 21.23
C VAL A 361 13.05 11.40 20.92
N LEU A 362 12.19 12.32 20.47
CA LEU A 362 12.60 13.66 20.02
C LEU A 362 12.82 14.65 21.17
N ASN A 363 12.12 14.48 22.28
CA ASN A 363 12.12 15.41 23.42
C ASN A 363 12.68 14.81 24.71
N GLY A 364 12.83 13.48 24.76
CA GLY A 364 13.32 12.77 25.95
C GLY A 364 14.79 12.41 25.87
N ASP A 365 15.36 12.08 27.02
CA ASP A 365 16.68 11.48 27.12
C ASP A 365 16.65 10.03 26.65
N ALA A 366 17.81 9.53 26.18
CA ALA A 366 18.01 8.10 25.94
C ALA A 366 17.84 7.35 27.26
N GLN A 367 16.72 6.66 27.42
CA GLN A 367 16.40 5.85 28.59
C GLN A 367 16.80 4.40 28.32
N ASN A 368 17.11 3.64 29.37
CA ASN A 368 17.44 2.21 29.29
C ASN A 368 16.23 1.33 28.94
N PHE A 369 15.50 1.70 27.87
CA PHE A 369 14.42 0.90 27.31
C PHE A 369 14.93 0.03 26.17
N THR A 370 14.31 -1.13 25.97
CA THR A 370 14.75 -2.09 24.96
C THR A 370 14.15 -1.81 23.58
N CYS A 371 13.04 -1.03 23.55
CA CYS A 371 12.30 -0.75 22.32
C CYS A 371 11.59 0.62 22.41
N ALA A 372 11.48 1.32 21.27
CA ALA A 372 10.69 2.54 21.12
C ALA A 372 9.65 2.39 19.98
N ARG A 373 8.41 2.84 20.24
CA ARG A 373 7.30 2.75 19.27
C ARG A 373 7.15 4.05 18.51
N VAL A 374 7.86 4.17 17.38
CA VAL A 374 7.85 5.42 16.60
C VAL A 374 6.75 5.38 15.55
N GLY A 375 5.90 6.41 15.58
CA GLY A 375 4.81 6.65 14.63
C GLY A 375 5.12 7.83 13.72
N ILE A 376 4.58 9.01 14.04
CA ILE A 376 4.56 10.16 13.15
C ILE A 376 5.95 10.60 12.67
N ALA A 377 6.96 10.58 13.52
CA ALA A 377 8.33 10.93 13.13
C ALA A 377 8.93 9.98 12.08
N LEU A 378 8.51 8.71 12.03
CA LEU A 378 8.94 7.76 11.01
C LEU A 378 8.55 8.22 9.59
N TYR A 379 7.44 8.95 9.48
CA TYR A 379 6.95 9.50 8.22
C TYR A 379 7.59 10.86 7.87
N GLY A 380 8.55 11.32 8.69
CA GLY A 380 9.32 12.53 8.45
C GLY A 380 8.56 13.83 8.72
N VAL A 381 7.52 13.77 9.54
CA VAL A 381 6.69 14.90 9.92
C VAL A 381 6.40 14.88 11.42
N LEU A 382 5.96 16.01 11.96
CA LEU A 382 5.54 16.16 13.34
C LEU A 382 4.00 16.26 13.43
N SER A 383 3.44 16.19 14.65
CA SER A 383 1.99 16.34 14.83
C SER A 383 1.52 17.76 14.51
N ASP A 384 2.35 18.74 14.80
CA ASP A 384 2.15 20.16 14.55
C ASP A 384 3.50 20.88 14.33
N THR A 385 3.49 22.20 14.34
CA THR A 385 4.69 23.03 14.14
C THR A 385 5.50 23.28 15.42
N THR A 386 5.17 22.64 16.54
CA THR A 386 5.88 22.82 17.82
C THR A 386 7.32 22.30 17.71
N PRO A 387 8.34 23.09 18.09
CA PRO A 387 9.72 22.66 18.05
C PRO A 387 9.99 21.46 18.95
N THR A 388 10.90 20.60 18.52
CA THR A 388 11.39 19.46 19.31
C THR A 388 12.80 19.75 19.86
N VAL A 389 13.18 19.10 20.94
CA VAL A 389 14.51 19.25 21.57
C VAL A 389 15.61 18.73 20.62
N ARG A 390 15.37 17.56 20.03
CA ARG A 390 16.29 16.96 19.05
C ARG A 390 15.81 17.26 17.64
N HIS A 391 16.65 17.91 16.85
CA HIS A 391 16.41 18.15 15.43
C HIS A 391 17.04 17.04 14.60
N LEU A 392 16.29 15.98 14.34
CA LEU A 392 16.72 14.89 13.47
C LEU A 392 16.48 15.27 11.99
N PRO A 393 17.39 14.87 11.07
CA PRO A 393 17.27 15.18 9.64
C PRO A 393 16.23 14.29 8.95
N LEU A 394 15.00 14.32 9.45
CA LEU A 394 13.90 13.54 8.91
C LEU A 394 13.38 14.16 7.61
N ARG A 395 12.92 13.30 6.69
CA ARG A 395 12.42 13.68 5.37
C ARG A 395 10.94 13.35 5.26
N PRO A 396 10.05 14.32 4.91
CA PRO A 396 8.65 14.02 4.65
C PRO A 396 8.50 12.94 3.60
N ALA A 397 7.70 11.92 3.91
CA ALA A 397 7.55 10.74 3.05
C ALA A 397 6.29 10.78 2.18
N LEU A 398 5.37 11.75 2.38
CA LEU A 398 4.14 11.87 1.62
C LEU A 398 3.97 13.24 1.01
N ALA A 399 3.60 13.27 -0.28
CA ALA A 399 3.04 14.43 -0.94
C ALA A 399 1.61 14.13 -1.42
N LEU A 400 0.76 15.16 -1.45
CA LEU A 400 -0.64 15.10 -1.88
C LEU A 400 -0.86 16.05 -3.03
N HIS A 401 -1.32 15.49 -4.15
CA HIS A 401 -1.52 16.25 -5.38
C HIS A 401 -2.93 16.04 -5.93
N ALA A 402 -3.40 17.05 -6.69
CA ALA A 402 -4.62 16.97 -7.48
C ALA A 402 -4.43 17.69 -8.82
N ARG A 403 -5.45 17.66 -9.68
CA ARG A 403 -5.41 18.38 -10.96
C ARG A 403 -6.48 19.45 -11.03
N VAL A 404 -6.21 20.46 -11.81
CA VAL A 404 -7.22 21.44 -12.24
C VAL A 404 -8.13 20.79 -13.27
N ALA A 405 -9.44 20.84 -13.04
CA ALA A 405 -10.45 20.39 -14.00
C ALA A 405 -10.84 21.46 -14.99
N SER A 406 -11.02 22.69 -14.50
CA SER A 406 -11.43 23.85 -15.31
C SER A 406 -10.94 25.15 -14.69
N VAL A 407 -10.83 26.17 -15.51
CA VAL A 407 -10.52 27.53 -15.08
C VAL A 407 -11.56 28.47 -15.67
N ARG A 408 -12.05 29.43 -14.90
CA ARG A 408 -13.04 30.40 -15.35
C ARG A 408 -12.89 31.76 -14.67
N TRP A 409 -13.27 32.81 -15.35
CA TRP A 409 -13.33 34.14 -14.81
C TRP A 409 -14.70 34.43 -14.21
N LEU A 410 -14.71 35.07 -13.04
CA LEU A 410 -15.88 35.68 -12.40
C LEU A 410 -15.80 37.18 -12.49
N LYS A 411 -16.92 37.84 -12.75
CA LYS A 411 -17.07 39.29 -12.65
C LYS A 411 -17.25 39.67 -11.17
N PRO A 412 -16.93 40.94 -10.79
CA PRO A 412 -17.27 41.43 -9.48
C PRO A 412 -18.76 41.23 -9.15
N GLY A 413 -19.06 40.83 -7.92
CA GLY A 413 -20.40 40.54 -7.45
C GLY A 413 -20.90 39.11 -7.74
N GLN A 414 -20.22 38.34 -8.59
CA GLN A 414 -20.61 36.93 -8.83
C GLN A 414 -20.16 36.04 -7.66
N GLY A 415 -21.10 35.22 -7.19
CA GLY A 415 -20.85 34.22 -6.16
C GLY A 415 -20.39 32.88 -6.73
N ALA A 416 -19.66 32.08 -5.93
CA ALA A 416 -19.20 30.75 -6.28
C ALA A 416 -19.35 29.75 -5.12
N GLY A 417 -19.54 28.49 -5.47
CA GLY A 417 -19.63 27.35 -4.55
C GLY A 417 -20.94 27.30 -3.75
N TYR A 418 -21.02 26.31 -2.85
CA TYR A 418 -22.19 26.08 -2.04
C TYR A 418 -22.48 27.23 -1.06
N GLY A 419 -23.73 27.70 -1.11
CA GLY A 419 -24.21 28.80 -0.27
C GLY A 419 -23.57 30.14 -0.64
N LEU A 420 -23.02 30.27 -1.86
CA LEU A 420 -22.33 31.45 -2.35
C LEU A 420 -21.30 31.99 -1.32
N ALA A 421 -20.61 31.06 -0.63
CA ALA A 421 -19.68 31.38 0.45
C ALA A 421 -18.44 32.18 -0.01
N PHE A 422 -18.23 32.27 -1.31
CA PHE A 422 -17.28 33.18 -1.95
C PHE A 422 -18.03 34.12 -2.91
N VAL A 423 -17.76 35.43 -2.82
CA VAL A 423 -18.24 36.43 -3.78
C VAL A 423 -17.04 37.21 -4.30
N ALA A 424 -16.87 37.24 -5.61
CA ALA A 424 -15.79 37.94 -6.25
C ALA A 424 -15.92 39.46 -6.03
N ARG A 425 -14.90 40.10 -5.44
CA ARG A 425 -14.86 41.56 -5.23
C ARG A 425 -14.18 42.28 -6.40
N ARG A 426 -13.43 41.59 -7.21
CA ARG A 426 -12.72 42.03 -8.43
C ARG A 426 -12.87 40.95 -9.50
N PRO A 427 -12.48 41.21 -10.75
CA PRO A 427 -12.36 40.14 -11.72
C PRO A 427 -11.48 39.03 -11.13
N THR A 428 -12.04 37.82 -10.95
CA THR A 428 -11.37 36.75 -10.21
C THR A 428 -11.33 35.49 -11.08
N ARG A 429 -10.15 34.90 -11.20
CA ARG A 429 -9.91 33.66 -11.95
C ARG A 429 -9.92 32.46 -11.01
N LEU A 430 -10.93 31.61 -11.12
CA LEU A 430 -11.07 30.42 -10.28
C LEU A 430 -10.67 29.16 -11.02
N ALA A 431 -9.82 28.35 -10.39
CA ALA A 431 -9.52 26.98 -10.77
C ALA A 431 -10.40 26.01 -9.95
N CYS A 432 -11.06 25.08 -10.63
CA CYS A 432 -11.73 23.94 -10.01
C CYS A 432 -10.74 22.79 -9.88
N VAL A 433 -10.40 22.41 -8.64
CA VAL A 433 -9.43 21.36 -8.32
C VAL A 433 -10.14 20.06 -7.94
N THR A 434 -9.71 18.93 -8.49
CA THR A 434 -10.38 17.62 -8.43
C THR A 434 -10.09 16.85 -7.14
N ILE A 435 -10.21 17.49 -5.98
CA ILE A 435 -10.11 16.88 -4.65
C ILE A 435 -11.10 17.58 -3.72
N GLY A 436 -11.77 16.83 -2.85
CA GLY A 436 -12.78 17.36 -1.95
C GLY A 436 -12.86 16.61 -0.61
N TYR A 437 -13.97 16.82 0.13
CA TYR A 437 -14.06 16.25 1.47
C TYR A 437 -14.21 14.72 1.49
N ALA A 438 -14.71 14.10 0.43
CA ALA A 438 -14.71 12.63 0.33
C ALA A 438 -13.31 12.04 0.09
N ASP A 439 -12.33 12.88 -0.21
CA ASP A 439 -10.94 12.51 -0.38
C ASP A 439 -10.09 12.77 0.88
N GLY A 440 -10.63 13.55 1.84
CA GLY A 440 -9.99 13.86 3.10
C GLY A 440 -9.71 15.35 3.34
N VAL A 441 -10.09 16.26 2.41
CA VAL A 441 -9.96 17.71 2.60
C VAL A 441 -11.21 18.24 3.32
N PRO A 442 -11.13 18.83 4.51
CA PRO A 442 -12.30 19.28 5.26
C PRO A 442 -13.17 20.29 4.50
N ARG A 443 -14.48 20.27 4.75
CA ARG A 443 -15.43 21.13 4.07
C ARG A 443 -15.19 22.62 4.30
N ASP A 444 -14.65 22.97 5.45
CA ASP A 444 -14.31 24.34 5.88
C ASP A 444 -12.86 24.72 5.65
N PHE A 445 -12.07 23.89 4.95
CA PHE A 445 -10.65 24.13 4.66
C PHE A 445 -10.37 25.54 4.13
N ALA A 446 -11.12 25.99 3.11
CA ALA A 446 -10.97 27.32 2.56
C ALA A 446 -11.35 28.43 3.55
N LEU A 447 -12.36 28.20 4.40
CA LEU A 447 -12.82 29.16 5.41
C LEU A 447 -11.81 29.33 6.55
N ARG A 448 -10.90 28.36 6.72
CA ARG A 448 -9.77 28.39 7.67
C ARG A 448 -8.49 28.96 7.06
N GLY A 449 -8.56 29.61 5.90
CA GLY A 449 -7.39 30.15 5.20
C GLY A 449 -6.59 29.08 4.45
N GLY A 450 -7.25 28.01 4.03
CA GLY A 450 -6.63 26.94 3.26
C GLY A 450 -5.92 27.43 2.00
N GLN A 451 -4.72 26.95 1.77
CA GLN A 451 -3.89 27.25 0.61
C GLN A 451 -3.39 25.99 -0.08
N VAL A 452 -3.05 26.13 -1.34
CA VAL A 452 -2.41 25.10 -2.15
C VAL A 452 -1.25 25.70 -2.93
N LEU A 453 -0.39 24.86 -3.50
CA LEU A 453 0.61 25.30 -4.47
C LEU A 453 0.13 24.93 -5.88
N VAL A 454 0.30 25.85 -6.81
CA VAL A 454 0.07 25.63 -8.25
C VAL A 454 1.04 26.49 -9.04
N CYS A 455 1.70 25.89 -10.05
CA CYS A 455 2.73 26.56 -10.85
C CYS A 455 3.80 27.27 -9.98
N GLY A 456 4.22 26.63 -8.87
CA GLY A 456 5.24 27.16 -7.97
C GLY A 456 4.78 28.29 -7.04
N GLN A 457 3.51 28.63 -6.98
CA GLN A 457 2.98 29.73 -6.19
C GLN A 457 1.88 29.28 -5.23
N ARG A 458 1.73 29.98 -4.09
CA ARG A 458 0.63 29.75 -3.15
C ARG A 458 -0.65 30.39 -3.69
N ALA A 459 -1.73 29.61 -3.67
CA ALA A 459 -3.06 30.06 -4.10
C ALA A 459 -4.10 29.72 -3.00
N PRO A 460 -4.94 30.69 -2.59
CA PRO A 460 -5.96 30.45 -1.57
C PRO A 460 -7.12 29.61 -2.11
N ALA A 461 -7.55 28.62 -1.34
CA ALA A 461 -8.83 27.97 -1.56
C ALA A 461 -9.97 28.94 -1.19
N VAL A 462 -11.07 28.90 -1.91
CA VAL A 462 -12.20 29.81 -1.71
C VAL A 462 -13.53 29.10 -1.64
N GLY A 463 -14.47 29.65 -0.89
CA GLY A 463 -15.79 29.06 -0.69
C GLY A 463 -15.76 27.78 0.14
N ARG A 464 -16.83 27.00 0.07
CA ARG A 464 -16.92 25.70 0.77
C ARG A 464 -16.40 24.58 -0.12
N VAL A 465 -15.53 23.71 0.43
CA VAL A 465 -15.09 22.51 -0.29
C VAL A 465 -16.29 21.61 -0.59
N CYS A 466 -16.39 21.11 -1.82
CA CYS A 466 -17.39 20.17 -2.27
C CYS A 466 -16.97 18.72 -1.96
N MET A 467 -17.84 17.75 -2.26
CA MET A 467 -17.54 16.34 -2.04
C MET A 467 -16.28 15.88 -2.81
N ASP A 468 -16.18 16.29 -4.08
CA ASP A 468 -15.17 15.79 -5.02
C ASP A 468 -14.23 16.87 -5.55
N GLN A 469 -14.48 18.14 -5.21
CA GLN A 469 -13.81 19.30 -5.80
C GLN A 469 -13.72 20.46 -4.80
N MET A 470 -12.75 21.34 -5.03
CA MET A 470 -12.66 22.63 -4.35
C MET A 470 -12.31 23.74 -5.35
N LEU A 471 -12.57 24.98 -4.98
CA LEU A 471 -12.26 26.16 -5.77
C LEU A 471 -11.01 26.83 -5.19
N VAL A 472 -10.16 27.32 -6.08
CA VAL A 472 -8.90 28.00 -5.74
C VAL A 472 -8.82 29.29 -6.55
N ASP A 473 -8.53 30.40 -5.91
CA ASP A 473 -8.26 31.66 -6.58
C ASP A 473 -6.87 31.65 -7.18
N VAL A 474 -6.80 31.72 -8.51
CA VAL A 474 -5.58 31.71 -9.31
C VAL A 474 -5.44 32.97 -10.15
N THR A 475 -6.06 34.07 -9.71
CA THR A 475 -6.10 35.33 -10.45
C THR A 475 -4.70 35.84 -10.80
N GLU A 476 -3.76 35.75 -9.87
CA GLU A 476 -2.38 36.24 -10.01
C GLU A 476 -1.43 35.18 -10.62
N ILE A 477 -1.91 34.02 -11.04
CA ILE A 477 -1.06 32.93 -11.54
C ILE A 477 -1.46 32.59 -12.98
N GLU A 478 -0.69 33.10 -13.95
CA GLU A 478 -1.08 33.11 -15.37
C GLU A 478 -1.17 31.72 -16.01
N ASP A 479 -0.23 30.81 -15.71
CA ASP A 479 -0.06 29.53 -16.42
C ASP A 479 -1.01 28.41 -15.97
N VAL A 480 -1.97 28.69 -15.10
CA VAL A 480 -2.91 27.68 -14.61
C VAL A 480 -3.92 27.32 -15.71
N ARG A 481 -3.98 26.03 -16.05
CA ARG A 481 -4.86 25.47 -17.10
C ARG A 481 -5.43 24.12 -16.68
N PRO A 482 -6.43 23.59 -17.36
CA PRO A 482 -6.89 22.22 -17.15
C PRO A 482 -5.72 21.22 -17.19
N ALA A 483 -5.72 20.26 -16.29
CA ALA A 483 -4.67 19.29 -16.02
C ALA A 483 -3.40 19.83 -15.29
N SER A 484 -3.27 21.14 -15.03
CA SER A 484 -2.21 21.64 -14.12
C SER A 484 -2.24 20.91 -12.79
N VAL A 485 -1.05 20.61 -12.26
CA VAL A 485 -0.93 19.94 -10.95
C VAL A 485 -1.09 20.97 -9.84
N VAL A 486 -1.85 20.60 -8.83
CA VAL A 486 -2.04 21.36 -7.59
C VAL A 486 -1.48 20.52 -6.45
N THR A 487 -0.63 21.09 -5.63
CA THR A 487 0.01 20.41 -4.50
C THR A 487 -0.60 20.92 -3.18
N LEU A 488 -1.19 20.01 -2.43
CA LEU A 488 -1.77 20.28 -1.11
C LEU A 488 -0.77 19.99 0.01
N ILE A 489 0.10 18.99 -0.19
CA ILE A 489 1.23 18.66 0.69
C ILE A 489 2.41 18.34 -0.22
N GLY A 490 3.55 18.97 -0.01
CA GLY A 490 4.76 18.75 -0.81
C GLY A 490 5.36 20.01 -1.37
N THR A 491 6.20 19.86 -2.40
CA THR A 491 6.96 20.96 -3.02
C THR A 491 6.54 21.16 -4.47
N ASP A 492 6.41 22.40 -4.90
CA ASP A 492 6.16 22.83 -6.27
C ASP A 492 6.91 24.15 -6.54
N GLY A 493 7.72 24.19 -7.62
CA GLY A 493 8.45 25.40 -8.04
C GLY A 493 9.36 26.03 -6.98
N GLY A 494 9.92 25.21 -6.06
CA GLY A 494 10.76 25.73 -4.96
C GLY A 494 9.99 26.16 -3.71
N GLN A 495 8.68 26.26 -3.77
CA GLN A 495 7.81 26.45 -2.61
C GLN A 495 7.40 25.13 -1.99
N THR A 496 7.28 25.08 -0.66
CA THR A 496 6.84 23.89 0.07
C THR A 496 5.62 24.21 0.93
N LEU A 497 4.63 23.30 0.89
CA LEU A 497 3.51 23.28 1.81
C LEU A 497 3.64 22.01 2.64
N ARG A 498 4.01 22.17 3.91
CA ARG A 498 4.29 21.07 4.81
C ARG A 498 3.00 20.40 5.28
N ALA A 499 3.10 19.12 5.67
CA ALA A 499 1.95 18.39 6.21
C ALA A 499 1.39 19.02 7.48
N GLU A 500 2.26 19.60 8.32
CA GLU A 500 1.87 20.34 9.54
C GLU A 500 1.08 21.60 9.21
N GLU A 501 1.48 22.36 8.17
CA GLU A 501 0.74 23.54 7.70
C GLU A 501 -0.62 23.14 7.14
N PHE A 502 -0.67 22.07 6.32
CA PHE A 502 -1.92 21.54 5.80
C PHE A 502 -2.85 21.12 6.93
N ALA A 503 -2.35 20.41 7.94
CA ALA A 503 -3.13 19.97 9.09
C ALA A 503 -3.67 21.15 9.90
N ALA A 504 -2.87 22.19 10.12
CA ALA A 504 -3.31 23.42 10.80
C ALA A 504 -4.46 24.10 10.03
N MET A 505 -4.36 24.21 8.70
CA MET A 505 -5.45 24.70 7.84
C MET A 505 -6.69 23.79 7.85
N CYS A 506 -6.51 22.48 8.13
CA CYS A 506 -7.61 21.55 8.36
C CYS A 506 -8.21 21.68 9.78
N GLY A 507 -7.63 22.49 10.67
CA GLY A 507 -8.07 22.65 12.07
C GLY A 507 -7.78 21.42 12.93
N THR A 508 -6.69 20.68 12.64
CA THR A 508 -6.32 19.46 13.33
C THR A 508 -4.80 19.23 13.31
N ILE A 509 -4.36 18.08 13.82
CA ILE A 509 -2.96 17.64 13.81
C ILE A 509 -2.63 16.81 12.57
N THR A 510 -1.36 16.76 12.20
CA THR A 510 -0.87 16.00 11.03
C THR A 510 -1.29 14.52 11.05
N ASN A 511 -1.28 13.89 12.23
CA ASN A 511 -1.72 12.51 12.40
C ASN A 511 -3.14 12.27 11.87
N GLU A 512 -4.07 13.16 12.20
CA GLU A 512 -5.46 13.07 11.78
C GLU A 512 -5.61 13.44 10.31
N ALA A 513 -5.00 14.53 9.86
CA ALA A 513 -5.09 14.98 8.48
C ALA A 513 -4.63 13.90 7.50
N LEU A 514 -3.48 13.25 7.76
CA LEU A 514 -2.95 12.19 6.89
C LEU A 514 -3.79 10.90 6.93
N THR A 515 -4.32 10.52 8.10
CA THR A 515 -5.14 9.30 8.22
C THR A 515 -6.54 9.45 7.63
N ARG A 516 -7.02 10.67 7.44
CA ARG A 516 -8.29 10.98 6.76
C ARG A 516 -8.23 10.85 5.24
N LEU A 517 -7.05 10.79 4.63
CA LEU A 517 -6.91 10.60 3.19
C LEU A 517 -7.55 9.27 2.77
N SER A 518 -8.61 9.36 1.97
CA SER A 518 -9.45 8.22 1.64
C SER A 518 -8.81 7.29 0.60
N ALA A 519 -9.32 6.05 0.51
CA ALA A 519 -8.89 5.09 -0.50
C ALA A 519 -9.17 5.54 -1.96
N ARG A 520 -9.96 6.59 -2.16
CA ARG A 520 -10.21 7.20 -3.48
C ARG A 520 -8.99 7.91 -4.06
N VAL A 521 -8.02 8.29 -3.19
CA VAL A 521 -6.76 8.92 -3.58
C VAL A 521 -5.70 7.83 -3.76
N PRO A 522 -5.36 7.42 -5.00
CA PRO A 522 -4.44 6.32 -5.25
C PRO A 522 -3.00 6.65 -4.81
N PHE A 523 -2.24 5.60 -4.56
CA PHE A 523 -0.81 5.71 -4.27
C PHE A 523 0.04 5.74 -5.53
N VAL A 524 1.02 6.63 -5.55
CA VAL A 524 2.17 6.63 -6.44
C VAL A 524 3.41 6.42 -5.58
N TRP A 525 4.19 5.38 -5.88
CA TRP A 525 5.33 4.99 -5.06
C TRP A 525 6.63 5.46 -5.71
N LYS A 526 7.50 6.10 -4.91
CA LYS A 526 8.86 6.48 -5.29
C LYS A 526 9.89 5.75 -4.42
N GLY A 527 11.08 5.51 -4.93
CA GLY A 527 12.24 5.00 -4.19
C GLY A 527 12.35 3.48 -4.05
#